data_d928cf5e736cd88b6ebbc478f161f423
#
_entry.id   d928cf5e736cd88b6ebbc478f161f423
#
_cell.length_a   1.000
_cell.length_b   1.000
_cell.length_c   1.000
_cell.angle_alpha   90.00
_cell.angle_beta   90.00
_cell.angle_gamma   90.00
#
_symmetry.space_group_name_H-M   'P 1'
#
loop_
_entity.id
_entity.type
_entity.pdbx_description
1 polymer ?
#
loop_
_entity_poly.entity_id
_entity_poly.type
_entity_poly.pdbx_seq_one_letter_code
_entity_poly.pdbx_strand_id
1 'polypeptide(L)'
;RKYSTNSRNQGDIFDFPEFDLTITAFNSCYNNDHLRLVGDIHPECIANVNLQLRNLKKKGRLVLSTWHHNTKGLPYDSNYMDNSRLKNFIDMGISIGFHGHQHKTELIHEFSDVIEQKKIIVFSAGTLCSGPSELPVGNNRQYNIIEIENKEEYLKLQVTLHVREKTN
;
A
#
# COMPACT_ATOMS: atom_id res chain seq x y z
N ARG A 1 18.28 -2.69 -10.93
CA ARG A 1 17.64 -1.41 -11.28
C ARG A 1 18.29 -0.29 -10.47
N LYS A 2 18.58 0.87 -11.08
CA LYS A 2 19.19 1.99 -10.36
C LYS A 2 18.10 2.79 -9.67
N TYR A 3 18.21 2.98 -8.34
CA TYR A 3 17.28 3.82 -7.57
C TYR A 3 17.39 5.28 -8.04
N SER A 4 16.23 5.95 -8.22
CA SER A 4 16.20 7.37 -8.59
C SER A 4 16.27 8.24 -7.33
N THR A 5 17.16 9.20 -7.31
CA THR A 5 17.22 10.23 -6.27
C THR A 5 16.18 11.35 -6.49
N ASN A 6 15.58 11.41 -7.69
CA ASN A 6 14.52 12.36 -8.00
C ASN A 6 13.18 11.81 -7.50
N SER A 7 12.55 12.47 -6.53
CA SER A 7 11.28 12.05 -5.91
C SER A 7 10.11 11.90 -6.91
N ARG A 8 10.15 12.61 -8.03
CA ARG A 8 9.17 12.46 -9.13
C ARG A 8 9.22 11.09 -9.82
N ASN A 9 10.34 10.38 -9.69
CA ASN A 9 10.60 9.09 -10.35
C ASN A 9 10.78 7.95 -9.32
N GLN A 10 10.30 8.12 -8.09
CA GLN A 10 10.40 7.12 -7.02
C GLN A 10 9.13 6.27 -6.91
N GLY A 11 8.53 5.95 -8.03
CA GLY A 11 7.48 4.97 -8.19
C GLY A 11 7.87 3.92 -9.21
N ASP A 12 7.75 2.66 -8.84
CA ASP A 12 8.07 1.52 -9.69
C ASP A 12 6.83 0.71 -10.04
N ILE A 13 6.87 0.08 -11.20
CA ILE A 13 5.84 -0.85 -11.67
C ILE A 13 6.50 -2.19 -11.96
N PHE A 14 5.95 -3.24 -11.37
CA PHE A 14 6.29 -4.64 -11.59
C PHE A 14 5.09 -5.32 -12.24
N ASP A 15 5.24 -5.70 -13.49
CA ASP A 15 4.18 -6.30 -14.28
C ASP A 15 4.38 -7.80 -14.41
N PHE A 16 3.33 -8.58 -14.08
CA PHE A 16 3.28 -10.03 -14.11
C PHE A 16 2.09 -10.47 -14.99
N PRO A 17 2.26 -10.39 -16.33
CA PRO A 17 1.15 -10.65 -17.25
C PRO A 17 0.63 -12.08 -17.18
N GLU A 18 1.46 -13.03 -16.78
CA GLU A 18 1.10 -14.45 -16.59
C GLU A 18 0.11 -14.68 -15.43
N PHE A 19 0.03 -13.72 -14.49
CA PHE A 19 -0.89 -13.75 -13.35
C PHE A 19 -2.00 -12.70 -13.45
N ASP A 20 -2.11 -11.98 -14.55
CA ASP A 20 -2.96 -10.79 -14.69
C ASP A 20 -2.79 -9.79 -13.53
N LEU A 21 -1.56 -9.65 -13.05
CA LEU A 21 -1.18 -8.90 -11.87
C LEU A 21 -0.19 -7.78 -12.23
N THR A 22 -0.41 -6.61 -11.63
CA THR A 22 0.57 -5.52 -11.62
C THR A 22 0.75 -5.02 -10.19
N ILE A 23 2.00 -4.84 -9.76
CA ILE A 23 2.33 -4.28 -8.45
C ILE A 23 3.00 -2.92 -8.67
N THR A 24 2.49 -1.90 -7.99
CA THR A 24 3.14 -0.59 -7.92
C THR A 24 3.82 -0.42 -6.57
N ALA A 25 4.98 0.24 -6.56
CA ALA A 25 5.69 0.56 -5.33
C ALA A 25 6.00 2.04 -5.29
N PHE A 26 5.66 2.72 -4.19
CA PHE A 26 5.86 4.15 -4.02
C PHE A 26 6.77 4.46 -2.85
N ASN A 27 7.67 5.43 -3.04
CA ASN A 27 8.36 6.05 -1.93
C ASN A 27 7.45 7.05 -1.23
N SER A 28 7.01 6.72 -0.01
CA SER A 28 6.20 7.60 0.83
C SER A 28 7.04 8.43 1.82
N CYS A 29 8.37 8.45 1.67
CA CYS A 29 9.30 9.20 2.50
C CYS A 29 9.83 10.46 1.80
N TYR A 30 9.20 10.95 0.73
CA TYR A 30 9.79 12.00 -0.08
C TYR A 30 9.95 13.36 0.65
N ASN A 31 9.12 13.60 1.69
CA ASN A 31 9.17 14.80 2.52
C ASN A 31 9.94 14.58 3.85
N ASN A 32 10.54 13.41 4.04
CA ASN A 32 11.28 13.14 5.26
C ASN A 32 12.69 13.73 5.20
N ASP A 33 13.08 14.39 6.28
CA ASP A 33 14.44 14.83 6.55
C ASP A 33 14.77 14.63 8.04
N HIS A 34 15.91 15.15 8.49
CA HIS A 34 16.36 15.03 9.90
C HIS A 34 15.53 15.84 10.90
N LEU A 35 14.67 16.74 10.44
CA LEU A 35 13.80 17.59 11.26
C LEU A 35 12.32 17.19 11.15
N ARG A 36 11.97 16.47 10.11
CA ARG A 36 10.57 16.25 9.74
C ARG A 36 10.33 14.83 9.27
N LEU A 37 9.50 14.12 10.02
CA LEU A 37 9.04 12.78 9.69
C LEU A 37 7.61 12.86 9.15
N VAL A 38 7.44 12.96 7.82
CA VAL A 38 6.12 13.11 7.17
C VAL A 38 5.93 12.04 6.12
N GLY A 39 4.83 11.30 6.24
CA GLY A 39 4.42 10.37 5.19
C GLY A 39 3.80 11.11 4.02
N ASP A 40 4.43 11.07 2.85
CA ASP A 40 3.81 11.54 1.60
C ASP A 40 4.49 10.94 0.36
N ILE A 41 3.79 11.00 -0.77
CA ILE A 41 4.28 10.58 -2.08
C ILE A 41 4.24 11.80 -3.00
N HIS A 42 5.33 12.03 -3.73
CA HIS A 42 5.40 13.15 -4.65
C HIS A 42 4.26 13.09 -5.69
N PRO A 43 3.44 14.16 -5.87
CA PRO A 43 2.29 14.14 -6.76
C PRO A 43 2.63 13.75 -8.20
N GLU A 44 3.74 14.24 -8.74
CA GLU A 44 4.18 13.88 -10.09
C GLU A 44 4.60 12.41 -10.20
N CYS A 45 5.09 11.80 -9.11
CA CYS A 45 5.36 10.37 -9.07
C CYS A 45 4.06 9.56 -9.26
N ILE A 46 2.99 9.94 -8.56
CA ILE A 46 1.67 9.31 -8.71
C ILE A 46 1.17 9.47 -10.15
N ALA A 47 1.29 10.68 -10.72
CA ALA A 47 0.86 10.95 -12.09
C ALA A 47 1.65 10.12 -13.12
N ASN A 48 2.97 10.02 -12.96
CA ASN A 48 3.83 9.23 -13.85
C ASN A 48 3.49 7.74 -13.81
N VAL A 49 3.30 7.19 -12.61
CA VAL A 49 2.89 5.78 -12.45
C VAL A 49 1.50 5.55 -13.04
N ASN A 50 0.55 6.48 -12.84
CA ASN A 50 -0.78 6.38 -13.43
C ASN A 50 -0.75 6.33 -14.96
N LEU A 51 0.06 7.18 -15.59
CA LEU A 51 0.23 7.18 -17.06
C LEU A 51 0.78 5.82 -17.54
N GLN A 52 1.77 5.28 -16.86
CA GLN A 52 2.33 3.97 -17.20
C GLN A 52 1.30 2.84 -17.02
N LEU A 53 0.55 2.84 -15.90
CA LEU A 53 -0.51 1.86 -15.65
C LEU A 53 -1.58 1.87 -16.74
N ARG A 54 -1.97 3.05 -17.23
CA ARG A 54 -2.94 3.15 -18.33
C ARG A 54 -2.49 2.43 -19.60
N ASN A 55 -1.20 2.42 -19.87
CA ASN A 55 -0.62 1.73 -21.02
C ASN A 55 -0.56 0.20 -20.83
N LEU A 56 -0.52 -0.26 -19.57
CA LEU A 56 -0.46 -1.69 -19.22
C LEU A 56 -1.83 -2.31 -19.00
N LYS A 57 -2.86 -1.49 -18.76
CA LYS A 57 -4.21 -1.99 -18.40
C LYS A 57 -4.82 -2.83 -19.48
N LYS A 58 -4.84 -4.14 -19.23
CA LYS A 58 -5.83 -5.05 -19.83
C LYS A 58 -7.05 -5.10 -18.91
N LYS A 59 -8.24 -5.27 -19.50
CA LYS A 59 -9.49 -5.41 -18.75
C LYS A 59 -9.39 -6.61 -17.78
N GLY A 60 -9.68 -6.39 -16.50
CA GLY A 60 -9.66 -7.45 -15.48
C GLY A 60 -8.36 -7.64 -14.72
N ARG A 61 -7.29 -6.92 -15.07
CA ARG A 61 -6.00 -7.02 -14.36
C ARG A 61 -6.11 -6.50 -12.93
N LEU A 62 -5.61 -7.27 -11.97
CA LEU A 62 -5.48 -6.86 -10.58
C LEU A 62 -4.30 -5.91 -10.42
N VAL A 63 -4.52 -4.75 -9.80
CA VAL A 63 -3.46 -3.80 -9.48
C VAL A 63 -3.31 -3.69 -7.97
N LEU A 64 -2.13 -4.02 -7.48
CA LEU A 64 -1.72 -3.88 -6.09
C LEU A 64 -0.78 -2.68 -5.94
N SER A 65 -0.67 -2.16 -4.72
CA SER A 65 0.28 -1.10 -4.41
C SER A 65 0.97 -1.33 -3.07
N THR A 66 2.22 -0.88 -2.96
CA THR A 66 2.95 -0.87 -1.68
C THR A 66 3.61 0.47 -1.43
N TRP A 67 3.64 0.88 -0.18
CA TRP A 67 4.29 2.09 0.34
C TRP A 67 4.69 1.89 1.80
N HIS A 68 5.28 2.87 2.48
CA HIS A 68 5.74 2.69 3.85
C HIS A 68 4.76 3.22 4.90
N HIS A 69 4.30 4.47 4.79
CA HIS A 69 3.55 5.14 5.85
C HIS A 69 2.07 4.76 5.88
N ASN A 70 1.50 4.69 7.09
CA ASN A 70 0.06 4.54 7.26
C ASN A 70 -0.68 5.81 6.83
N THR A 71 -1.96 5.68 6.53
CA THR A 71 -2.89 6.77 6.20
C THR A 71 -3.79 7.16 7.38
N LYS A 72 -3.75 6.41 8.47
CA LYS A 72 -4.52 6.68 9.70
C LYS A 72 -3.60 6.89 10.88
N GLY A 73 -3.77 7.99 11.57
CA GLY A 73 -3.02 8.34 12.77
C GLY A 73 -3.76 9.31 13.67
N LEU A 74 -3.14 9.65 14.77
CA LEU A 74 -3.69 10.64 15.69
C LEU A 74 -3.69 12.04 15.05
N PRO A 75 -4.64 12.92 15.37
CA PRO A 75 -4.82 14.21 14.70
C PRO A 75 -3.59 15.13 14.70
N TYR A 76 -2.64 14.91 15.59
CA TYR A 76 -1.42 15.72 15.74
C TYR A 76 -0.15 15.00 15.31
N ASP A 77 -0.28 13.81 14.74
CA ASP A 77 0.87 13.05 14.31
C ASP A 77 1.14 13.31 12.82
N SER A 78 2.26 13.94 12.52
CA SER A 78 2.68 14.24 11.15
C SER A 78 3.28 13.06 10.39
N ASN A 79 3.44 11.91 11.06
CA ASN A 79 4.10 10.73 10.53
C ASN A 79 3.16 9.82 9.72
N TYR A 80 2.09 10.36 9.19
CA TYR A 80 1.08 9.66 8.39
C TYR A 80 0.96 10.28 7.01
N MET A 81 0.58 9.46 6.06
CA MET A 81 0.26 9.91 4.71
C MET A 81 -1.18 10.43 4.64
N ASP A 82 -1.41 11.51 3.91
CA ASP A 82 -2.75 12.08 3.72
C ASP A 82 -3.68 11.07 3.02
N ASN A 83 -4.90 10.92 3.55
CA ASN A 83 -5.94 10.04 3.00
C ASN A 83 -6.30 10.34 1.54
N SER A 84 -6.08 11.57 1.07
CA SER A 84 -6.28 11.94 -0.34
C SER A 84 -5.44 11.08 -1.29
N ARG A 85 -4.32 10.51 -0.81
CA ARG A 85 -3.49 9.58 -1.59
C ARG A 85 -4.20 8.26 -1.87
N LEU A 86 -5.01 7.77 -0.92
CA LEU A 86 -5.85 6.58 -1.15
C LEU A 86 -6.88 6.82 -2.26
N LYS A 87 -7.47 8.03 -2.30
CA LYS A 87 -8.36 8.40 -3.40
C LYS A 87 -7.64 8.35 -4.75
N ASN A 88 -6.44 8.92 -4.83
CA ASN A 88 -5.64 8.84 -6.05
C ASN A 88 -5.38 7.38 -6.45
N PHE A 89 -5.07 6.49 -5.49
CA PHE A 89 -4.84 5.07 -5.77
C PHE A 89 -6.09 4.37 -6.30
N ILE A 90 -7.25 4.65 -5.72
CA ILE A 90 -8.54 4.14 -6.19
C ILE A 90 -8.80 4.60 -7.63
N ASP A 91 -8.58 5.88 -7.94
CA ASP A 91 -8.76 6.45 -9.27
C ASP A 91 -7.76 5.85 -10.30
N MET A 92 -6.59 5.43 -9.84
CA MET A 92 -5.63 4.66 -10.63
C MET A 92 -6.05 3.21 -10.87
N GLY A 93 -7.10 2.73 -10.18
CA GLY A 93 -7.61 1.36 -10.23
C GLY A 93 -6.81 0.39 -9.37
N ILE A 94 -6.10 0.87 -8.35
CA ILE A 94 -5.48 0.04 -7.34
C ILE A 94 -6.57 -0.47 -6.39
N SER A 95 -6.66 -1.78 -6.24
CA SER A 95 -7.70 -2.45 -5.44
C SER A 95 -7.22 -2.85 -4.06
N ILE A 96 -5.91 -3.12 -3.93
CA ILE A 96 -5.31 -3.57 -2.67
C ILE A 96 -4.01 -2.80 -2.45
N GLY A 97 -3.84 -2.29 -1.23
CA GLY A 97 -2.67 -1.58 -0.78
C GLY A 97 -1.98 -2.27 0.39
N PHE A 98 -0.66 -2.14 0.47
CA PHE A 98 0.16 -2.66 1.56
C PHE A 98 1.05 -1.57 2.10
N HIS A 99 1.12 -1.46 3.42
CA HIS A 99 2.07 -0.56 4.07
C HIS A 99 2.69 -1.19 5.34
N GLY A 100 3.75 -0.57 5.83
CA GLY A 100 4.42 -0.94 7.06
C GLY A 100 4.26 0.12 8.15
N HIS A 101 5.37 0.59 8.70
CA HIS A 101 5.56 1.71 9.61
C HIS A 101 5.05 1.50 11.04
N GLN A 102 3.83 1.02 11.25
CA GLN A 102 3.23 0.90 12.59
C GLN A 102 3.57 -0.38 13.33
N HIS A 103 4.29 -1.29 12.70
CA HIS A 103 4.75 -2.55 13.28
C HIS A 103 3.62 -3.45 13.84
N LYS A 104 2.41 -3.26 13.36
CA LYS A 104 1.24 -4.09 13.69
C LYS A 104 0.42 -4.40 12.43
N THR A 105 -0.29 -5.51 12.46
CA THR A 105 -1.23 -5.87 11.41
C THR A 105 -2.55 -5.15 11.60
N GLU A 106 -3.01 -4.46 10.59
CA GLU A 106 -4.34 -3.83 10.52
C GLU A 106 -4.94 -4.03 9.14
N LEU A 107 -6.26 -4.05 9.09
CA LEU A 107 -7.06 -4.05 7.87
C LEU A 107 -7.91 -2.78 7.85
N ILE A 108 -7.77 -2.03 6.76
CA ILE A 108 -8.51 -0.79 6.55
C ILE A 108 -9.31 -0.92 5.25
N HIS A 109 -10.59 -0.61 5.29
CA HIS A 109 -11.43 -0.46 4.12
C HIS A 109 -11.69 1.01 3.85
N GLU A 110 -11.32 1.49 2.67
CA GLU A 110 -11.60 2.85 2.24
C GLU A 110 -12.47 2.83 0.97
N PHE A 111 -13.49 3.71 0.96
CA PHE A 111 -14.37 3.89 -0.18
C PHE A 111 -14.23 5.32 -0.69
N SER A 112 -13.98 5.51 -1.98
CA SER A 112 -13.94 6.84 -2.57
C SER A 112 -15.28 7.26 -3.17
N ASP A 113 -16.06 6.31 -3.67
CA ASP A 113 -17.34 6.56 -4.31
C ASP A 113 -18.30 5.40 -4.04
N VAL A 114 -19.42 5.74 -3.38
CA VAL A 114 -20.47 4.77 -3.03
C VAL A 114 -21.26 4.35 -4.29
N ILE A 115 -21.42 5.25 -5.24
CA ILE A 115 -22.20 5.01 -6.47
C ILE A 115 -21.42 4.08 -7.41
N GLU A 116 -20.14 4.36 -7.62
CA GLU A 116 -19.28 3.54 -8.48
C GLU A 116 -18.71 2.31 -7.77
N GLN A 117 -18.96 2.14 -6.48
CA GLN A 117 -18.44 1.06 -5.62
C GLN A 117 -16.90 0.91 -5.70
N LYS A 118 -16.20 1.98 -6.04
CA LYS A 118 -14.74 2.01 -6.07
C LYS A 118 -14.20 1.99 -4.65
N LYS A 119 -13.34 1.02 -4.36
CA LYS A 119 -12.74 0.84 -3.05
C LYS A 119 -11.30 0.38 -3.14
N ILE A 120 -10.56 0.63 -2.08
CA ILE A 120 -9.26 0.02 -1.83
C ILE A 120 -9.31 -0.71 -0.49
N ILE A 121 -8.71 -1.89 -0.43
CA ILE A 121 -8.46 -2.61 0.83
C ILE A 121 -6.99 -2.40 1.16
N VAL A 122 -6.70 -1.90 2.35
CA VAL A 122 -5.34 -1.62 2.79
C VAL A 122 -4.98 -2.51 3.96
N PHE A 123 -3.85 -3.19 3.82
CA PHE A 123 -3.25 -4.05 4.85
C PHE A 123 -1.98 -3.41 5.38
N SER A 124 -1.86 -3.29 6.70
CA SER A 124 -0.57 -3.03 7.31
C SER A 124 0.14 -4.34 7.67
N ALA A 125 1.45 -4.34 7.57
CA ALA A 125 2.29 -5.44 8.00
C ALA A 125 2.87 -5.15 9.39
N GLY A 126 3.01 -6.20 10.20
CA GLY A 126 3.87 -6.15 11.36
C GLY A 126 5.35 -6.10 10.97
N THR A 127 6.22 -6.36 11.91
CA THR A 127 7.66 -6.39 11.68
C THR A 127 8.30 -7.63 12.28
N LEU A 128 9.32 -8.16 11.60
CA LEU A 128 10.15 -9.26 12.11
C LEU A 128 11.42 -8.76 12.81
N CYS A 129 11.84 -7.53 12.54
CA CYS A 129 13.18 -7.06 12.86
C CYS A 129 13.24 -5.86 13.83
N SER A 130 12.10 -5.25 14.21
CA SER A 130 12.12 -4.14 15.17
C SER A 130 12.64 -4.55 16.53
N GLY A 131 13.28 -3.59 17.22
CA GLY A 131 13.62 -3.71 18.62
C GLY A 131 12.36 -3.80 19.51
N PRO A 132 12.49 -4.32 20.75
CA PRO A 132 11.34 -4.42 21.66
C PRO A 132 10.68 -3.06 21.96
N SER A 133 11.46 -1.97 21.97
CA SER A 133 10.98 -0.61 22.21
C SER A 133 10.20 0.00 21.05
N GLU A 134 10.29 -0.58 19.85
CA GLU A 134 9.63 -0.12 18.65
C GLU A 134 8.33 -0.87 18.35
N LEU A 135 8.09 -1.95 19.10
CA LEU A 135 6.85 -2.69 18.99
C LEU A 135 5.75 -2.00 19.80
N PRO A 136 4.54 -1.82 19.25
CA PRO A 136 3.40 -1.37 20.03
C PRO A 136 3.13 -2.32 21.19
N VAL A 137 2.69 -1.78 22.33
CA VAL A 137 2.40 -2.57 23.54
C VAL A 137 1.43 -3.70 23.21
N GLY A 138 1.80 -4.92 23.60
CA GLY A 138 0.98 -6.11 23.36
C GLY A 138 1.10 -6.72 21.95
N ASN A 139 1.98 -6.19 21.10
CA ASN A 139 2.23 -6.77 19.78
C ASN A 139 3.53 -7.57 19.78
N ASN A 140 3.47 -8.73 19.16
CA ASN A 140 4.63 -9.58 18.88
C ASN A 140 5.24 -9.25 17.52
N ARG A 141 6.46 -9.75 17.27
CA ARG A 141 7.01 -9.74 15.91
C ARG A 141 6.14 -10.61 15.01
N GLN A 142 5.74 -10.07 13.87
CA GLN A 142 4.77 -10.72 13.00
C GLN A 142 4.99 -10.37 11.52
N TYR A 143 4.47 -11.23 10.65
CA TYR A 143 4.38 -10.99 9.21
C TYR A 143 3.06 -11.50 8.67
N ASN A 144 2.70 -11.02 7.49
CA ASN A 144 1.46 -11.39 6.82
C ASN A 144 1.75 -12.29 5.61
N ILE A 145 0.92 -13.31 5.43
CA ILE A 145 0.77 -14.03 4.17
C ILE A 145 -0.60 -13.67 3.62
N ILE A 146 -0.66 -13.25 2.37
CA ILE A 146 -1.89 -12.82 1.72
C ILE A 146 -2.14 -13.73 0.53
N GLU A 147 -3.27 -14.42 0.57
CA GLU A 147 -3.75 -15.24 -0.52
C GLU A 147 -4.86 -14.49 -1.25
N ILE A 148 -4.75 -14.39 -2.56
CA ILE A 148 -5.72 -13.71 -3.41
C ILE A 148 -6.23 -14.74 -4.43
N GLU A 149 -7.52 -15.04 -4.35
CA GLU A 149 -8.18 -15.94 -5.26
C GLU A 149 -9.22 -15.20 -6.11
N ASN A 150 -9.20 -15.44 -7.42
CA ASN A 150 -10.25 -14.99 -8.31
C ASN A 150 -11.36 -16.05 -8.34
N LYS A 151 -12.51 -15.72 -7.76
CA LYS A 151 -13.71 -16.58 -7.82
C LYS A 151 -14.50 -16.22 -9.07
N GLU A 152 -14.18 -16.87 -10.19
CA GLU A 152 -14.84 -16.64 -11.49
C GLU A 152 -16.36 -16.72 -11.42
N GLU A 153 -16.88 -17.65 -10.61
CA GLU A 153 -18.32 -17.93 -10.44
C GLU A 153 -19.11 -16.71 -9.91
N TYR A 154 -18.44 -15.76 -9.22
CA TYR A 154 -19.09 -14.60 -8.61
C TYR A 154 -18.49 -13.26 -9.03
N LEU A 155 -17.53 -13.23 -9.95
CA LEU A 155 -16.74 -12.02 -10.30
C LEU A 155 -16.16 -11.33 -9.05
N LYS A 156 -15.78 -12.10 -8.05
CA LYS A 156 -15.30 -11.61 -6.75
C LYS A 156 -13.86 -12.04 -6.51
N LEU A 157 -13.05 -11.11 -5.99
CA LEU A 157 -11.77 -11.43 -5.39
C LEU A 157 -12.00 -11.85 -3.93
N GLN A 158 -11.51 -13.02 -3.59
CA GLN A 158 -11.39 -13.43 -2.19
C GLN A 158 -9.96 -13.13 -1.73
N VAL A 159 -9.83 -12.36 -0.67
CA VAL A 159 -8.55 -12.03 -0.05
C VAL A 159 -8.52 -12.64 1.34
N THR A 160 -7.55 -13.51 1.60
CA THR A 160 -7.36 -14.14 2.91
C THR A 160 -6.05 -13.65 3.50
N LEU A 161 -6.13 -13.07 4.70
CA LEU A 161 -4.98 -12.59 5.45
C LEU A 161 -4.63 -13.58 6.56
N HIS A 162 -3.42 -14.12 6.48
CA HIS A 162 -2.85 -14.95 7.54
C HIS A 162 -1.79 -14.16 8.29
N VAL A 163 -2.03 -13.89 9.55
CA VAL A 163 -1.04 -13.26 10.43
C VAL A 163 -0.22 -14.36 11.10
N ARG A 164 1.09 -14.25 11.04
CA ARG A 164 2.05 -15.17 11.68
C ARG A 164 2.84 -14.38 12.72
N GLU A 165 2.73 -14.78 13.96
CA GLU A 165 3.42 -14.18 15.09
C GLU A 165 4.55 -15.05 15.60
N LYS A 166 5.63 -14.43 16.05
CA LYS A 166 6.68 -15.12 16.80
C LYS A 166 6.17 -15.33 18.23
N THR A 167 5.89 -16.58 18.59
CA THR A 167 5.69 -16.97 19.97
C THR A 167 7.06 -17.03 20.68
N ASN A 168 7.13 -16.50 21.89
CA ASN A 168 8.31 -16.58 22.74
C ASN A 168 8.52 -18.00 23.23
#